data_a2a2614d5ccdd2529b813f3f42a27e1c
#
_entry.id   a2a2614d5ccdd2529b813f3f42a27e1c
#
_cell.length_a   1.000
_cell.length_b   1.000
_cell.length_c   1.000
_cell.angle_alpha   90.00
_cell.angle_beta   90.00
_cell.angle_gamma   90.00
#
_symmetry.space_group_name_H-M   'P 1'
#
loop_
_entity.id
_entity.type
_entity.pdbx_description
1 polymer ?
#
loop_
_entity_poly.entity_id
_entity_poly.type
_entity_poly.pdbx_seq_one_letter_code
_entity_poly.pdbx_strand_id
1 'polypeptide(L)'
;MFIKSVDASHQIKDARTLCDLLDVFILEVGEQHVVQVITDNAANYVAAGRMLMDRHPTLFWTPCAAHCIDLMLEDIGKIPFVKDIVDSSKSITKFIYNHTSVLSLMRRFTNNKELVCLAITRFATSFISLQSLLNSMWDVKRMFLLEEWRALSMSRKPEGEAVCRLVSYQEDFWAGVQEVCAVTEPLVKVFRLVDGEKPAMGYLYEAMDRAKEAIWAYYDDKGDDGFKKQLLLWGVIDERWNNTLHRPIHAAGLFLNPAFSYVCGFDFDAEIMDGFLSCV
;
A
#
# COMPACT_ATOMS: atom_id res chain seq x y z
N MET A 1 2.97 23.33 3.56
CA MET A 1 3.91 24.46 3.68
C MET A 1 5.29 23.91 4.01
N PHE A 2 6.33 24.26 3.26
CA PHE A 2 7.72 23.89 3.59
C PHE A 2 8.26 24.89 4.61
N ILE A 3 8.86 24.42 5.71
CA ILE A 3 9.43 25.30 6.74
C ILE A 3 10.93 25.49 6.45
N LYS A 4 11.72 24.43 6.55
CA LYS A 4 13.15 24.43 6.21
C LYS A 4 13.70 23.01 6.04
N SER A 5 14.91 22.89 5.52
CA SER A 5 15.70 21.66 5.54
C SER A 5 16.94 21.84 6.41
N VAL A 6 17.37 20.76 7.03
CA VAL A 6 18.58 20.73 7.86
C VAL A 6 19.50 19.64 7.31
N ASP A 7 20.76 20.00 7.03
CA ASP A 7 21.78 19.01 6.69
C ASP A 7 22.26 18.32 7.97
N ALA A 8 21.88 17.05 8.11
CA ALA A 8 22.25 16.18 9.21
C ALA A 8 23.29 15.10 8.80
N SER A 9 24.02 15.31 7.69
CA SER A 9 24.98 14.32 7.15
C SER A 9 26.13 14.01 8.14
N HIS A 10 26.46 14.95 8.99
CA HIS A 10 27.52 14.81 9.99
C HIS A 10 27.06 14.41 11.39
N GLN A 11 25.75 14.18 11.57
CA GLN A 11 25.16 13.85 12.86
C GLN A 11 24.82 12.35 12.95
N ILE A 12 24.97 11.79 14.15
CA ILE A 12 24.46 10.44 14.43
C ILE A 12 22.93 10.56 14.53
N LYS A 13 22.24 9.82 13.69
CA LYS A 13 20.76 9.78 13.65
C LYS A 13 20.19 8.87 14.73
N ASP A 14 20.60 9.11 16.00
CA ASP A 14 20.00 8.44 17.15
C ASP A 14 18.68 9.13 17.58
N ALA A 15 17.95 8.49 18.49
CA ALA A 15 16.65 8.98 18.96
C ALA A 15 16.73 10.35 19.62
N ARG A 16 17.81 10.62 20.36
CA ARG A 16 17.99 11.90 21.07
C ARG A 16 18.22 13.04 20.09
N THR A 17 19.14 12.86 19.16
CA THR A 17 19.44 13.85 18.11
C THR A 17 18.21 14.18 17.27
N LEU A 18 17.42 13.13 16.91
CA LEU A 18 16.17 13.32 16.16
C LEU A 18 15.12 14.05 17.01
N CYS A 19 14.96 13.71 18.28
CA CYS A 19 14.06 14.38 19.19
C CYS A 19 14.45 15.87 19.34
N ASP A 20 15.72 16.18 19.61
CA ASP A 20 16.20 17.54 19.78
C ASP A 20 16.02 18.38 18.49
N LEU A 21 16.24 17.76 17.31
CA LEU A 21 15.99 18.41 16.04
C LEU A 21 14.52 18.74 15.82
N LEU A 22 13.62 17.79 16.08
CA LEU A 22 12.18 17.99 15.94
C LEU A 22 11.64 18.99 16.95
N ASP A 23 12.17 19.00 18.16
CA ASP A 23 11.85 19.95 19.23
C ASP A 23 12.13 21.40 18.80
N VAL A 24 13.27 21.65 18.15
CA VAL A 24 13.58 22.98 17.57
C VAL A 24 12.50 23.44 16.59
N PHE A 25 11.98 22.53 15.75
CA PHE A 25 10.90 22.88 14.81
C PHE A 25 9.57 23.15 15.52
N ILE A 26 9.24 22.38 16.55
CA ILE A 26 8.03 22.57 17.36
C ILE A 26 8.07 23.96 18.02
N LEU A 27 9.19 24.33 18.62
CA LEU A 27 9.38 25.63 19.26
C LEU A 27 9.36 26.80 18.26
N GLU A 28 9.89 26.58 17.05
CA GLU A 28 9.87 27.60 15.98
C GLU A 28 8.45 27.88 15.45
N VAL A 29 7.63 26.84 15.34
CA VAL A 29 6.21 26.96 14.94
C VAL A 29 5.34 27.50 16.09
N GLY A 30 5.74 27.22 17.31
CA GLY A 30 5.01 27.48 18.54
C GLY A 30 4.28 26.23 19.00
N GLU A 31 4.64 25.71 20.17
CA GLU A 31 4.12 24.45 20.72
C GLU A 31 2.58 24.38 20.71
N GLN A 32 1.90 25.49 21.03
CA GLN A 32 0.44 25.57 21.04
C GLN A 32 -0.23 25.42 19.66
N HIS A 33 0.55 25.41 18.58
CA HIS A 33 0.07 25.27 17.20
C HIS A 33 0.40 23.91 16.59
N VAL A 34 1.13 23.04 17.33
CA VAL A 34 1.53 21.73 16.85
C VAL A 34 0.75 20.65 17.57
N VAL A 35 -0.20 20.04 16.88
CA VAL A 35 -1.02 18.94 17.42
C VAL A 35 -0.34 17.57 17.18
N GLN A 36 0.31 17.41 16.03
CA GLN A 36 0.88 16.13 15.61
C GLN A 36 2.22 16.31 14.91
N VAL A 37 3.14 15.38 15.22
CA VAL A 37 4.38 15.18 14.45
C VAL A 37 4.33 13.79 13.81
N ILE A 38 4.60 13.72 12.52
CA ILE A 38 4.59 12.49 11.74
C ILE A 38 6.00 12.22 11.21
N THR A 39 6.53 11.03 11.43
CA THR A 39 7.81 10.58 10.88
C THR A 39 7.65 9.21 10.24
N ASP A 40 8.70 8.66 9.65
CA ASP A 40 8.68 7.24 9.31
C ASP A 40 8.70 6.36 10.59
N ASN A 41 8.55 5.04 10.41
CA ASN A 41 8.41 4.08 11.52
C ASN A 41 9.73 3.38 11.88
N ALA A 42 10.89 3.96 11.56
CA ALA A 42 12.17 3.39 11.98
C ALA A 42 12.35 3.49 13.50
N ALA A 43 13.05 2.54 14.10
CA ALA A 43 13.16 2.41 15.57
C ALA A 43 13.67 3.67 16.28
N ASN A 44 14.59 4.41 15.65
CA ASN A 44 15.10 5.68 16.17
C ASN A 44 14.02 6.80 16.15
N TYR A 45 13.17 6.86 15.13
CA TYR A 45 12.05 7.79 15.10
C TYR A 45 10.93 7.44 16.07
N VAL A 46 10.64 6.14 16.25
CA VAL A 46 9.69 5.68 17.29
C VAL A 46 10.17 6.10 18.69
N ALA A 47 11.46 5.93 18.98
CA ALA A 47 12.04 6.34 20.25
C ALA A 47 12.04 7.87 20.41
N ALA A 48 12.40 8.62 19.35
CA ALA A 48 12.34 10.08 19.34
C ALA A 48 10.91 10.60 19.55
N GLY A 49 9.93 9.97 18.91
CA GLY A 49 8.51 10.33 19.07
C GLY A 49 8.00 10.18 20.50
N ARG A 50 8.41 9.11 21.19
CA ARG A 50 8.10 8.92 22.62
C ARG A 50 8.71 10.05 23.48
N MET A 51 9.98 10.37 23.23
CA MET A 51 10.66 11.46 23.95
C MET A 51 10.01 12.81 23.67
N LEU A 52 9.49 13.05 22.44
CA LEU A 52 8.75 14.26 22.11
C LEU A 52 7.42 14.37 22.89
N MET A 53 6.65 13.29 22.96
CA MET A 53 5.40 13.26 23.73
C MET A 53 5.65 13.43 25.24
N ASP A 54 6.78 12.94 25.76
CA ASP A 54 7.17 13.17 27.17
C ASP A 54 7.53 14.66 27.42
N ARG A 55 8.08 15.38 26.43
CA ARG A 55 8.40 16.82 26.53
C ARG A 55 7.18 17.71 26.30
N HIS A 56 6.30 17.30 25.40
CA HIS A 56 5.12 18.05 24.96
C HIS A 56 3.85 17.21 25.17
N PRO A 57 3.22 17.25 26.35
CA PRO A 57 2.10 16.37 26.69
C PRO A 57 0.84 16.53 25.82
N THR A 58 0.70 17.67 25.13
CA THR A 58 -0.44 17.94 24.22
C THR A 58 -0.14 17.54 22.77
N LEU A 59 1.06 17.02 22.49
CA LEU A 59 1.50 16.65 21.15
C LEU A 59 1.36 15.15 20.95
N PHE A 60 0.87 14.76 19.78
CA PHE A 60 0.84 13.35 19.35
C PHE A 60 1.95 13.07 18.35
N TRP A 61 2.71 12.03 18.60
CA TRP A 61 3.58 11.46 17.57
C TRP A 61 2.91 10.24 16.94
N THR A 62 2.92 10.16 15.60
CA THR A 62 2.46 8.99 14.87
C THR A 62 3.43 8.62 13.75
N PRO A 63 3.55 7.34 13.40
CA PRO A 63 4.27 6.96 12.19
C PRO A 63 3.51 7.40 10.94
N CYS A 64 4.23 7.58 9.84
CA CYS A 64 3.66 7.91 8.54
C CYS A 64 2.71 6.80 8.07
N ALA A 65 1.44 7.13 7.88
CA ALA A 65 0.43 6.17 7.45
C ALA A 65 0.76 5.54 6.09
N ALA A 66 1.24 6.33 5.13
CA ALA A 66 1.65 5.81 3.82
C ALA A 66 2.75 4.75 3.95
N HIS A 67 3.77 5.00 4.78
CA HIS A 67 4.83 4.02 5.04
C HIS A 67 4.30 2.75 5.73
N CYS A 68 3.40 2.90 6.71
CA CYS A 68 2.81 1.75 7.40
C CYS A 68 1.93 0.88 6.47
N ILE A 69 1.14 1.50 5.60
CA ILE A 69 0.34 0.77 4.61
C ILE A 69 1.24 0.10 3.55
N ASP A 70 2.33 0.75 3.14
CA ASP A 70 3.29 0.15 2.22
C ASP A 70 3.96 -1.10 2.83
N LEU A 71 4.35 -1.05 4.12
CA LEU A 71 4.86 -2.22 4.85
C LEU A 71 3.79 -3.31 5.03
N MET A 72 2.53 -2.94 5.21
CA MET A 72 1.41 -3.90 5.25
C MET A 72 1.27 -4.64 3.93
N LEU A 73 1.33 -3.92 2.81
CA LEU A 73 1.34 -4.50 1.46
C LEU A 73 2.59 -5.36 1.21
N GLU A 74 3.75 -4.97 1.76
CA GLU A 74 4.97 -5.80 1.72
C GLU A 74 4.73 -7.16 2.36
N ASP A 75 4.18 -7.18 3.57
CA ASP A 75 3.95 -8.43 4.30
C ASP A 75 2.88 -9.29 3.64
N ILE A 76 1.82 -8.69 3.10
CA ILE A 76 0.84 -9.39 2.24
C ILE A 76 1.53 -10.01 1.03
N GLY A 77 2.48 -9.30 0.41
CA GLY A 77 3.28 -9.81 -0.70
C GLY A 77 4.17 -11.01 -0.34
N LYS A 78 4.39 -11.31 0.94
CA LYS A 78 5.15 -12.48 1.43
C LYS A 78 4.25 -13.72 1.63
N ILE A 79 2.93 -13.55 1.67
CA ILE A 79 1.98 -14.67 1.76
C ILE A 79 2.15 -15.56 0.52
N PRO A 80 2.32 -16.88 0.66
CA PRO A 80 2.73 -17.76 -0.45
C PRO A 80 1.90 -17.59 -1.72
N PHE A 81 0.56 -17.64 -1.63
CA PHE A 81 -0.29 -17.53 -2.82
C PHE A 81 -0.20 -16.15 -3.50
N VAL A 82 0.01 -15.07 -2.72
CA VAL A 82 0.21 -13.72 -3.26
C VAL A 82 1.58 -13.62 -3.91
N LYS A 83 2.63 -14.11 -3.22
CA LYS A 83 4.01 -14.07 -3.67
C LYS A 83 4.19 -14.76 -5.02
N ASP A 84 3.63 -15.95 -5.18
CA ASP A 84 3.76 -16.75 -6.41
C ASP A 84 3.15 -16.02 -7.62
N ILE A 85 1.99 -15.38 -7.43
CA ILE A 85 1.33 -14.58 -8.47
C ILE A 85 2.12 -13.32 -8.80
N VAL A 86 2.60 -12.60 -7.79
CA VAL A 86 3.39 -11.38 -7.98
C VAL A 86 4.71 -11.70 -8.69
N ASP A 87 5.42 -12.76 -8.31
CA ASP A 87 6.70 -13.15 -8.91
C ASP A 87 6.50 -13.63 -10.37
N SER A 88 5.44 -14.38 -10.63
CA SER A 88 5.06 -14.78 -12.00
C SER A 88 4.75 -13.57 -12.88
N SER A 89 3.99 -12.61 -12.37
CA SER A 89 3.66 -11.36 -13.08
C SER A 89 4.90 -10.50 -13.35
N LYS A 90 5.84 -10.44 -12.39
CA LYS A 90 7.14 -9.80 -12.56
C LYS A 90 7.94 -10.44 -13.69
N SER A 91 7.92 -11.76 -13.79
CA SER A 91 8.64 -12.47 -14.86
C SER A 91 8.11 -12.10 -16.25
N ILE A 92 6.79 -12.00 -16.42
CA ILE A 92 6.14 -11.58 -17.67
C ILE A 92 6.56 -10.15 -18.03
N THR A 93 6.39 -9.22 -17.11
CA THR A 93 6.72 -7.81 -17.35
C THR A 93 8.20 -7.62 -17.67
N LYS A 94 9.08 -8.24 -16.87
CA LYS A 94 10.53 -8.22 -17.10
C LYS A 94 10.90 -8.79 -18.46
N PHE A 95 10.30 -9.90 -18.86
CA PHE A 95 10.53 -10.52 -20.16
C PHE A 95 10.13 -9.56 -21.31
N ILE A 96 8.95 -8.95 -21.24
CA ILE A 96 8.46 -8.03 -22.26
C ILE A 96 9.41 -6.83 -22.41
N TYR A 97 9.79 -6.20 -21.30
CA TYR A 97 10.60 -4.97 -21.33
C TYR A 97 12.08 -5.20 -21.62
N ASN A 98 12.61 -6.39 -21.34
CA ASN A 98 14.00 -6.74 -21.67
C ASN A 98 14.20 -7.07 -23.15
N HIS A 99 13.13 -7.26 -23.92
CA HIS A 99 13.23 -7.64 -25.34
C HIS A 99 12.51 -6.63 -26.24
N THR A 100 13.28 -5.77 -26.90
CA THR A 100 12.77 -4.66 -27.73
C THR A 100 11.72 -5.10 -28.75
N SER A 101 11.91 -6.28 -29.40
CA SER A 101 10.94 -6.81 -30.36
C SER A 101 9.62 -7.22 -29.71
N VAL A 102 9.68 -7.79 -28.50
CA VAL A 102 8.49 -8.18 -27.72
C VAL A 102 7.77 -6.94 -27.21
N LEU A 103 8.51 -5.97 -26.70
CA LEU A 103 7.98 -4.69 -26.24
C LEU A 103 7.27 -3.94 -27.38
N SER A 104 7.90 -3.89 -28.57
CA SER A 104 7.28 -3.28 -29.75
C SER A 104 6.00 -3.99 -30.14
N LEU A 105 5.98 -5.33 -30.06
CA LEU A 105 4.77 -6.11 -30.30
C LEU A 105 3.69 -5.81 -29.26
N MET A 106 4.02 -5.82 -27.98
CA MET A 106 3.10 -5.50 -26.89
C MET A 106 2.44 -4.13 -27.11
N ARG A 107 3.23 -3.09 -27.42
CA ARG A 107 2.71 -1.74 -27.69
C ARG A 107 1.69 -1.71 -28.83
N ARG A 108 1.90 -2.50 -29.89
CA ARG A 108 0.93 -2.61 -30.99
C ARG A 108 -0.40 -3.18 -30.54
N PHE A 109 -0.39 -4.20 -29.66
CA PHE A 109 -1.60 -4.84 -29.15
C PHE A 109 -2.32 -4.03 -28.08
N THR A 110 -1.58 -3.28 -27.27
CA THR A 110 -2.12 -2.44 -26.19
C THR A 110 -2.44 -1.00 -26.63
N ASN A 111 -2.37 -0.70 -27.94
CA ASN A 111 -2.51 0.68 -28.46
C ASN A 111 -1.56 1.67 -27.78
N ASN A 112 -0.29 1.29 -27.63
CA ASN A 112 0.77 2.02 -26.92
C ASN A 112 0.50 2.26 -25.43
N LYS A 113 -0.43 1.52 -24.82
CA LYS A 113 -0.59 1.53 -23.37
C LYS A 113 0.57 0.72 -22.75
N GLU A 114 1.37 1.39 -21.95
CA GLU A 114 2.47 0.76 -21.22
C GLU A 114 1.96 -0.04 -20.03
N LEU A 115 2.60 -1.19 -19.76
CA LEU A 115 2.43 -1.86 -18.49
C LEU A 115 3.22 -1.11 -17.42
N VAL A 116 2.62 -0.88 -16.26
CA VAL A 116 3.34 -0.24 -15.16
C VAL A 116 4.48 -1.15 -14.73
N CYS A 117 5.71 -0.70 -14.91
CA CYS A 117 6.89 -1.41 -14.44
C CYS A 117 7.12 -1.16 -12.96
N LEU A 118 7.64 -2.19 -12.28
CA LEU A 118 7.98 -2.13 -10.87
C LEU A 118 9.06 -1.07 -10.62
N ALA A 119 8.71 -0.04 -9.86
CA ALA A 119 9.71 0.78 -9.19
C ALA A 119 10.17 0.06 -7.92
N ILE A 120 11.49 0.07 -7.68
CA ILE A 120 12.14 -0.71 -6.62
C ILE A 120 11.80 -0.15 -5.20
N THR A 121 11.14 1.00 -5.11
CA THR A 121 11.10 1.81 -3.89
C THR A 121 9.85 1.66 -3.03
N ARG A 122 8.75 1.07 -3.53
CA ARG A 122 7.49 0.91 -2.76
C ARG A 122 6.78 -0.39 -3.15
N PHE A 123 6.34 -1.17 -2.14
CA PHE A 123 5.63 -2.43 -2.35
C PHE A 123 4.26 -2.26 -2.98
N ALA A 124 3.56 -1.15 -2.67
CA ALA A 124 2.32 -0.77 -3.35
C ALA A 124 2.46 -0.78 -4.88
N THR A 125 3.64 -0.45 -5.41
CA THR A 125 3.93 -0.46 -6.86
C THR A 125 3.80 -1.87 -7.46
N SER A 126 4.09 -2.94 -6.71
CA SER A 126 3.93 -4.32 -7.18
C SER A 126 2.48 -4.64 -7.49
N PHE A 127 1.55 -4.20 -6.65
CA PHE A 127 0.11 -4.43 -6.85
C PHE A 127 -0.46 -3.51 -7.93
N ILE A 128 0.03 -2.28 -8.04
CA ILE A 128 -0.31 -1.37 -9.16
C ILE A 128 0.15 -1.97 -10.49
N SER A 129 1.34 -2.58 -10.54
CA SER A 129 1.85 -3.27 -11.72
C SER A 129 1.00 -4.50 -12.07
N LEU A 130 0.61 -5.28 -11.05
CA LEU A 130 -0.29 -6.43 -11.21
C LEU A 130 -1.64 -5.99 -11.78
N GLN A 131 -2.22 -4.93 -11.26
CA GLN A 131 -3.47 -4.34 -11.78
C GLN A 131 -3.34 -3.84 -13.22
N SER A 132 -2.19 -3.26 -13.57
CA SER A 132 -1.89 -2.83 -14.94
C SER A 132 -1.82 -4.03 -15.90
N LEU A 133 -1.20 -5.12 -15.47
CA LEU A 133 -1.15 -6.37 -16.23
C LEU A 133 -2.54 -6.98 -16.40
N LEU A 134 -3.35 -7.02 -15.33
CA LEU A 134 -4.73 -7.49 -15.37
C LEU A 134 -5.58 -6.67 -16.36
N ASN A 135 -5.48 -5.35 -16.32
CA ASN A 135 -6.19 -4.47 -17.23
C ASN A 135 -5.81 -4.65 -18.71
N SER A 136 -4.64 -5.22 -18.97
CA SER A 136 -4.14 -5.51 -20.31
C SER A 136 -4.18 -7.01 -20.65
N MET A 137 -4.84 -7.83 -19.83
CA MET A 137 -4.86 -9.29 -19.92
C MET A 137 -5.20 -9.79 -21.32
N TRP A 138 -6.27 -9.30 -21.91
CA TRP A 138 -6.75 -9.75 -23.22
C TRP A 138 -5.79 -9.39 -24.34
N ASP A 139 -5.19 -8.19 -24.30
CA ASP A 139 -4.23 -7.74 -25.30
C ASP A 139 -2.94 -8.56 -25.21
N VAL A 140 -2.46 -8.82 -23.99
CA VAL A 140 -1.27 -9.63 -23.72
C VAL A 140 -1.51 -11.09 -24.11
N LYS A 141 -2.65 -11.71 -23.75
CA LYS A 141 -3.03 -13.06 -24.20
C LYS A 141 -3.06 -13.14 -25.71
N ARG A 142 -3.74 -12.20 -26.36
CA ARG A 142 -3.87 -12.15 -27.81
C ARG A 142 -2.51 -12.02 -28.50
N MET A 143 -1.62 -11.19 -27.98
CA MET A 143 -0.26 -11.02 -28.49
C MET A 143 0.50 -12.35 -28.57
N PHE A 144 0.48 -13.16 -27.50
CA PHE A 144 1.22 -14.43 -27.44
C PHE A 144 0.58 -15.57 -28.24
N LEU A 145 -0.67 -15.46 -28.69
CA LEU A 145 -1.38 -16.49 -29.46
C LEU A 145 -1.25 -16.31 -30.96
N LEU A 146 -0.93 -15.11 -31.44
CA LEU A 146 -0.94 -14.80 -32.88
C LEU A 146 0.38 -15.09 -33.59
N GLU A 147 0.32 -15.06 -34.92
CA GLU A 147 1.44 -15.38 -35.83
C GLU A 147 2.61 -14.43 -35.63
N GLU A 148 2.34 -13.15 -35.32
CA GLU A 148 3.36 -12.11 -35.06
C GLU A 148 4.29 -12.49 -33.91
N TRP A 149 3.78 -13.11 -32.84
CA TRP A 149 4.60 -13.66 -31.77
C TRP A 149 5.45 -14.82 -32.27
N ARG A 150 4.85 -15.76 -33.00
CA ARG A 150 5.55 -16.95 -33.53
C ARG A 150 6.68 -16.61 -34.51
N ALA A 151 6.55 -15.47 -35.21
CA ALA A 151 7.57 -14.96 -36.13
C ALA A 151 8.80 -14.39 -35.38
N LEU A 152 8.69 -14.02 -34.12
CA LEU A 152 9.80 -13.51 -33.32
C LEU A 152 10.76 -14.65 -32.94
N SER A 153 12.08 -14.38 -32.97
CA SER A 153 13.09 -15.35 -32.51
C SER A 153 12.92 -15.71 -31.03
N MET A 154 12.36 -14.82 -30.23
CA MET A 154 12.11 -15.03 -28.81
C MET A 154 11.04 -16.08 -28.53
N SER A 155 10.11 -16.34 -29.46
CA SER A 155 9.07 -17.38 -29.31
C SER A 155 9.65 -18.80 -29.23
N ARG A 156 10.85 -19.01 -29.76
CA ARG A 156 11.56 -20.29 -29.79
C ARG A 156 12.58 -20.46 -28.66
N LYS A 157 12.74 -19.45 -27.82
CA LYS A 157 13.64 -19.51 -26.67
C LYS A 157 12.91 -20.04 -25.45
N PRO A 158 13.55 -20.82 -24.56
CA PRO A 158 12.92 -21.39 -23.37
C PRO A 158 12.18 -20.36 -22.50
N GLU A 159 12.76 -19.16 -22.35
CA GLU A 159 12.12 -18.06 -21.60
C GLU A 159 10.83 -17.57 -22.27
N GLY A 160 10.85 -17.42 -23.60
CA GLY A 160 9.68 -17.01 -24.36
C GLY A 160 8.58 -18.06 -24.37
N GLU A 161 8.93 -19.34 -24.49
CA GLU A 161 7.99 -20.45 -24.37
C GLU A 161 7.35 -20.52 -22.97
N ALA A 162 8.14 -20.32 -21.91
CA ALA A 162 7.64 -20.32 -20.53
C ALA A 162 6.63 -19.19 -20.29
N VAL A 163 6.96 -17.96 -20.72
CA VAL A 163 6.07 -16.80 -20.59
C VAL A 163 4.81 -16.98 -21.46
N CYS A 164 4.96 -17.44 -22.69
CA CYS A 164 3.81 -17.74 -23.55
C CYS A 164 2.87 -18.77 -22.92
N ARG A 165 3.41 -19.83 -22.34
CA ARG A 165 2.62 -20.86 -21.64
C ARG A 165 1.89 -20.30 -20.44
N LEU A 166 2.59 -19.52 -19.61
CA LEU A 166 2.01 -18.87 -18.41
C LEU A 166 0.85 -17.93 -18.80
N VAL A 167 1.05 -17.09 -19.81
CA VAL A 167 0.04 -16.10 -20.22
C VAL A 167 -1.15 -16.73 -20.93
N SER A 168 -0.89 -17.72 -21.84
CA SER A 168 -1.91 -18.19 -22.79
C SER A 168 -2.67 -19.42 -22.34
N TYR A 169 -2.05 -20.29 -21.49
CA TYR A 169 -2.58 -21.62 -21.20
C TYR A 169 -2.78 -21.90 -19.71
N GLN A 170 -2.33 -21.03 -18.81
CA GLN A 170 -2.55 -21.21 -17.37
C GLN A 170 -3.69 -20.29 -16.89
N GLU A 171 -4.91 -20.83 -16.90
CA GLU A 171 -6.08 -20.10 -16.42
C GLU A 171 -6.00 -19.78 -14.93
N ASP A 172 -5.44 -20.69 -14.13
CA ASP A 172 -5.22 -20.51 -12.68
C ASP A 172 -4.34 -19.29 -12.37
N PHE A 173 -3.37 -18.99 -13.25
CA PHE A 173 -2.55 -17.79 -13.10
C PHE A 173 -3.41 -16.51 -13.15
N TRP A 174 -4.28 -16.38 -14.14
CA TRP A 174 -5.13 -15.20 -14.27
C TRP A 174 -6.21 -15.12 -13.21
N ALA A 175 -6.76 -16.26 -12.78
CA ALA A 175 -7.65 -16.30 -11.62
C ALA A 175 -6.95 -15.83 -10.35
N GLY A 176 -5.69 -16.25 -10.12
CA GLY A 176 -4.86 -15.77 -9.03
C GLY A 176 -4.53 -14.27 -9.14
N VAL A 177 -4.25 -13.76 -10.36
CA VAL A 177 -4.05 -12.31 -10.59
C VAL A 177 -5.30 -11.53 -10.21
N GLN A 178 -6.49 -12.00 -10.61
CA GLN A 178 -7.76 -11.37 -10.26
C GLN A 178 -8.00 -11.39 -8.75
N GLU A 179 -7.76 -12.52 -8.09
CA GLU A 179 -7.89 -12.67 -6.65
C GLU A 179 -6.97 -11.70 -5.91
N VAL A 180 -5.67 -11.71 -6.21
CA VAL A 180 -4.69 -10.84 -5.55
C VAL A 180 -5.02 -9.36 -5.78
N CYS A 181 -5.40 -8.97 -7.00
CA CYS A 181 -5.83 -7.60 -7.27
C CYS A 181 -7.06 -7.22 -6.45
N ALA A 182 -8.08 -8.08 -6.39
CA ALA A 182 -9.32 -7.78 -5.68
C ALA A 182 -9.11 -7.58 -4.18
N VAL A 183 -8.25 -8.38 -3.56
CA VAL A 183 -8.01 -8.29 -2.10
C VAL A 183 -6.97 -7.23 -1.71
N THR A 184 -6.12 -6.79 -2.64
CA THR A 184 -5.13 -5.74 -2.35
C THR A 184 -5.56 -4.35 -2.80
N GLU A 185 -6.47 -4.24 -3.77
CA GLU A 185 -7.00 -2.96 -4.25
C GLU A 185 -7.55 -2.06 -3.14
N PRO A 186 -8.33 -2.56 -2.14
CA PRO A 186 -8.81 -1.74 -1.04
C PRO A 186 -7.67 -1.06 -0.27
N LEU A 187 -6.61 -1.79 0.05
CA LEU A 187 -5.43 -1.24 0.74
C LEU A 187 -4.63 -0.28 -0.15
N VAL A 188 -4.53 -0.54 -1.46
CA VAL A 188 -3.92 0.41 -2.41
C VAL A 188 -4.71 1.71 -2.48
N LYS A 189 -6.04 1.66 -2.34
CA LYS A 189 -6.88 2.87 -2.24
C LYS A 189 -6.59 3.65 -0.96
N VAL A 190 -6.46 2.96 0.19
CA VAL A 190 -6.04 3.60 1.46
C VAL A 190 -4.64 4.21 1.32
N PHE A 191 -3.68 3.48 0.73
CA PHE A 191 -2.35 4.00 0.47
C PHE A 191 -2.39 5.30 -0.34
N ARG A 192 -3.13 5.35 -1.44
CA ARG A 192 -3.28 6.56 -2.27
C ARG A 192 -3.95 7.71 -1.54
N LEU A 193 -4.88 7.41 -0.64
CA LEU A 193 -5.54 8.41 0.19
C LEU A 193 -4.54 9.10 1.11
N VAL A 194 -3.68 8.33 1.78
CA VAL A 194 -2.72 8.85 2.77
C VAL A 194 -1.41 9.36 2.17
N ASP A 195 -1.05 8.92 0.95
CA ASP A 195 0.13 9.40 0.19
C ASP A 195 -0.20 10.64 -0.67
N GLY A 196 -1.47 11.08 -0.67
CA GLY A 196 -1.94 12.23 -1.43
C GLY A 196 -1.68 13.56 -0.71
N GLU A 197 -1.90 14.67 -1.44
CA GLU A 197 -1.74 16.03 -0.90
C GLU A 197 -2.88 16.48 0.03
N LYS A 198 -4.00 15.75 0.02
CA LYS A 198 -5.18 16.10 0.84
C LYS A 198 -5.03 15.57 2.26
N PRO A 199 -5.49 16.33 3.28
CA PRO A 199 -5.51 15.83 4.65
C PRO A 199 -6.31 14.53 4.76
N ALA A 200 -5.64 13.45 5.22
CA ALA A 200 -6.21 12.11 5.23
C ALA A 200 -6.54 11.60 6.66
N MET A 201 -6.07 12.25 7.71
CA MET A 201 -6.19 11.77 9.10
C MET A 201 -7.64 11.45 9.49
N GLY A 202 -8.60 12.32 9.17
CA GLY A 202 -10.01 12.12 9.46
C GLY A 202 -10.73 11.07 8.60
N TYR A 203 -10.02 10.44 7.67
CA TYR A 203 -10.55 9.39 6.79
C TYR A 203 -9.86 8.04 6.97
N LEU A 204 -8.68 8.02 7.60
CA LEU A 204 -7.81 6.83 7.65
C LEU A 204 -8.50 5.66 8.35
N TYR A 205 -9.13 5.89 9.49
CA TYR A 205 -9.78 4.86 10.29
C TYR A 205 -10.88 4.16 9.48
N GLU A 206 -11.85 4.94 9.01
CA GLU A 206 -12.96 4.45 8.18
C GLU A 206 -12.49 3.79 6.86
N ALA A 207 -11.43 4.32 6.25
CA ALA A 207 -10.88 3.74 5.03
C ALA A 207 -10.27 2.35 5.27
N MET A 208 -9.67 2.12 6.46
CA MET A 208 -9.15 0.80 6.84
C MET A 208 -10.26 -0.18 7.14
N ASP A 209 -11.32 0.23 7.83
CA ASP A 209 -12.48 -0.61 8.10
C ASP A 209 -13.14 -1.05 6.80
N ARG A 210 -13.41 -0.13 5.89
CA ARG A 210 -13.92 -0.45 4.55
C ARG A 210 -13.01 -1.36 3.75
N ALA A 211 -11.69 -1.23 3.91
CA ALA A 211 -10.76 -2.13 3.23
C ALA A 211 -10.87 -3.56 3.78
N LYS A 212 -11.01 -3.72 5.08
CA LYS A 212 -11.23 -5.04 5.72
C LYS A 212 -12.57 -5.64 5.32
N GLU A 213 -13.63 -4.85 5.30
CA GLU A 213 -14.97 -5.27 4.85
C GLU A 213 -14.96 -5.73 3.39
N ALA A 214 -14.28 -5.01 2.50
CA ALA A 214 -14.16 -5.37 1.10
C ALA A 214 -13.41 -6.70 0.91
N ILE A 215 -12.36 -6.97 1.71
CA ILE A 215 -11.64 -8.24 1.71
C ILE A 215 -12.55 -9.37 2.24
N TRP A 216 -13.31 -9.10 3.29
CA TRP A 216 -14.28 -10.05 3.82
C TRP A 216 -15.33 -10.40 2.78
N ALA A 217 -15.98 -9.41 2.18
CA ALA A 217 -17.00 -9.60 1.16
C ALA A 217 -16.50 -10.37 -0.06
N TYR A 218 -15.21 -10.24 -0.40
CA TYR A 218 -14.61 -11.01 -1.50
C TYR A 218 -14.55 -12.52 -1.18
N TYR A 219 -14.38 -12.90 0.09
CA TYR A 219 -14.21 -14.29 0.49
C TYR A 219 -15.47 -14.94 1.09
N ASP A 220 -16.51 -14.18 1.37
CA ASP A 220 -17.72 -14.64 2.09
C ASP A 220 -18.38 -15.88 1.47
N ASP A 221 -18.32 -16.01 0.14
CA ASP A 221 -18.91 -17.12 -0.62
C ASP A 221 -17.90 -18.18 -1.09
N LYS A 222 -16.61 -18.11 -0.69
CA LYS A 222 -15.52 -18.93 -1.23
C LYS A 222 -15.15 -20.14 -0.36
N GLY A 223 -15.99 -20.49 0.60
CA GLY A 223 -15.82 -21.66 1.45
C GLY A 223 -14.55 -21.64 2.32
N ASP A 224 -14.14 -22.83 2.76
CA ASP A 224 -13.04 -22.97 3.74
C ASP A 224 -11.68 -22.44 3.26
N ASP A 225 -11.38 -22.58 1.96
CA ASP A 225 -10.12 -22.06 1.40
C ASP A 225 -10.11 -20.53 1.38
N GLY A 226 -11.22 -19.93 0.95
CA GLY A 226 -11.39 -18.47 1.01
C GLY A 226 -11.28 -17.93 2.43
N PHE A 227 -11.92 -18.57 3.39
CA PHE A 227 -11.83 -18.20 4.80
C PHE A 227 -10.40 -18.25 5.35
N LYS A 228 -9.63 -19.30 5.01
CA LYS A 228 -8.21 -19.38 5.41
C LYS A 228 -7.37 -18.26 4.83
N LYS A 229 -7.56 -17.93 3.55
CA LYS A 229 -6.85 -16.82 2.90
C LYS A 229 -7.21 -15.47 3.51
N GLN A 230 -8.50 -15.25 3.81
CA GLN A 230 -8.98 -14.07 4.53
C GLN A 230 -8.29 -13.91 5.88
N LEU A 231 -8.23 -14.98 6.69
CA LEU A 231 -7.57 -14.93 8.00
C LEU A 231 -6.08 -14.59 7.89
N LEU A 232 -5.37 -15.09 6.88
CA LEU A 232 -3.96 -14.74 6.65
C LEU A 232 -3.81 -13.23 6.34
N LEU A 233 -4.67 -12.69 5.49
CA LEU A 233 -4.65 -11.27 5.13
C LEU A 233 -5.00 -10.39 6.34
N TRP A 234 -6.06 -10.74 7.06
CA TRP A 234 -6.47 -9.99 8.26
C TRP A 234 -5.41 -10.04 9.36
N GLY A 235 -4.76 -11.20 9.56
CA GLY A 235 -3.66 -11.32 10.52
C GLY A 235 -2.55 -10.30 10.26
N VAL A 236 -2.15 -10.13 9.00
CA VAL A 236 -1.14 -9.12 8.62
C VAL A 236 -1.68 -7.70 8.82
N ILE A 237 -2.92 -7.43 8.39
CA ILE A 237 -3.54 -6.10 8.50
C ILE A 237 -3.68 -5.71 9.97
N ASP A 238 -4.23 -6.57 10.82
CA ASP A 238 -4.48 -6.30 12.23
C ASP A 238 -3.18 -6.14 13.01
N GLU A 239 -2.18 -6.98 12.77
CA GLU A 239 -0.87 -6.85 13.40
C GLU A 239 -0.24 -5.47 13.09
N ARG A 240 -0.23 -5.09 11.81
CA ARG A 240 0.33 -3.80 11.41
C ARG A 240 -0.50 -2.62 11.91
N TRP A 241 -1.82 -2.69 11.78
CA TRP A 241 -2.73 -1.65 12.25
C TRP A 241 -2.57 -1.39 13.74
N ASN A 242 -2.71 -2.42 14.57
CA ASN A 242 -2.65 -2.31 16.02
C ASN A 242 -1.29 -1.79 16.52
N ASN A 243 -0.20 -2.22 15.90
CA ASN A 243 1.14 -1.81 16.32
C ASN A 243 1.52 -0.38 15.87
N THR A 244 0.89 0.16 14.81
CA THR A 244 1.36 1.41 14.21
C THR A 244 0.29 2.51 14.13
N LEU A 245 -0.85 2.22 13.49
CA LEU A 245 -1.84 3.23 13.09
C LEU A 245 -3.07 3.29 14.01
N HIS A 246 -3.28 2.27 14.84
CA HIS A 246 -4.34 2.28 15.84
C HIS A 246 -3.95 3.23 16.99
N ARG A 247 -4.22 4.52 16.80
CA ARG A 247 -3.86 5.60 17.74
C ARG A 247 -5.07 6.47 18.04
N PRO A 248 -5.24 6.94 19.30
CA PRO A 248 -6.38 7.77 19.70
C PRO A 248 -6.63 8.96 18.78
N ILE A 249 -5.56 9.63 18.32
CA ILE A 249 -5.68 10.79 17.42
C ILE A 249 -6.31 10.45 16.07
N HIS A 250 -6.15 9.23 15.56
CA HIS A 250 -6.81 8.83 14.31
C HIS A 250 -8.31 8.60 14.52
N ALA A 251 -8.71 8.02 15.64
CA ALA A 251 -10.12 7.88 16.04
C ALA A 251 -10.75 9.26 16.30
N ALA A 252 -10.04 10.14 17.01
CA ALA A 252 -10.46 11.52 17.23
C ALA A 252 -10.61 12.28 15.90
N GLY A 253 -9.70 12.07 14.95
CA GLY A 253 -9.78 12.66 13.62
C GLY A 253 -11.03 12.23 12.84
N LEU A 254 -11.43 10.96 12.95
CA LEU A 254 -12.67 10.45 12.35
C LEU A 254 -13.89 11.06 13.06
N PHE A 255 -13.92 11.03 14.40
CA PHE A 255 -15.02 11.57 15.19
C PHE A 255 -15.30 13.03 14.87
N LEU A 256 -14.25 13.85 14.73
CA LEU A 256 -14.35 15.29 14.44
C LEU A 256 -14.56 15.61 12.96
N ASN A 257 -14.54 14.60 12.08
CA ASN A 257 -14.70 14.82 10.65
C ASN A 257 -16.16 15.08 10.28
N PRO A 258 -16.53 16.31 9.83
CA PRO A 258 -17.90 16.63 9.49
C PRO A 258 -18.45 15.79 8.31
N ALA A 259 -17.59 15.19 7.49
CA ALA A 259 -18.00 14.30 6.43
C ALA A 259 -18.64 12.99 6.93
N PHE A 260 -18.43 12.64 8.20
CA PHE A 260 -19.04 11.47 8.84
C PHE A 260 -20.02 11.86 9.95
N SER A 261 -19.67 12.83 10.78
CA SER A 261 -20.46 13.21 11.96
C SER A 261 -21.87 13.68 11.65
N TYR A 262 -22.13 14.12 10.43
CA TYR A 262 -23.46 14.59 9.98
C TYR A 262 -24.13 13.66 8.96
N VAL A 263 -23.57 12.47 8.71
CA VAL A 263 -24.20 11.47 7.83
C VAL A 263 -25.24 10.71 8.64
N CYS A 264 -26.49 10.76 8.16
CA CYS A 264 -27.60 10.02 8.80
C CYS A 264 -27.30 8.51 8.77
N GLY A 265 -27.31 7.88 9.95
CA GLY A 265 -27.06 6.45 10.10
C GLY A 265 -25.58 6.05 10.22
N PHE A 266 -24.68 7.02 10.31
CA PHE A 266 -23.28 6.74 10.70
C PHE A 266 -23.18 6.76 12.24
N ASP A 267 -22.96 5.61 12.83
CA ASP A 267 -22.77 5.47 14.27
C ASP A 267 -21.28 5.29 14.58
N PHE A 268 -20.76 6.07 15.51
CA PHE A 268 -19.42 5.87 16.03
C PHE A 268 -19.47 4.74 17.08
N ASP A 269 -18.60 3.75 16.90
CA ASP A 269 -18.44 2.69 17.88
C ASP A 269 -17.76 3.20 19.17
N ALA A 270 -17.73 2.32 20.20
CA ALA A 270 -17.15 2.66 21.49
C ALA A 270 -15.65 2.97 21.38
N GLU A 271 -14.95 2.31 20.46
CA GLU A 271 -13.50 2.48 20.24
C GLU A 271 -13.16 3.88 19.71
N ILE A 272 -13.95 4.39 18.75
CA ILE A 272 -13.80 5.74 18.22
C ILE A 272 -14.08 6.79 19.30
N MET A 273 -15.13 6.57 20.09
CA MET A 273 -15.49 7.44 21.21
C MET A 273 -14.39 7.47 22.29
N ASP A 274 -13.88 6.31 22.68
CA ASP A 274 -12.81 6.19 23.67
C ASP A 274 -11.50 6.84 23.16
N GLY A 275 -11.19 6.66 21.88
CA GLY A 275 -10.06 7.31 21.24
C GLY A 275 -10.18 8.84 21.25
N PHE A 276 -11.36 9.38 20.95
CA PHE A 276 -11.60 10.82 21.04
C PHE A 276 -11.46 11.32 22.48
N LEU A 277 -12.10 10.68 23.46
CA LEU A 277 -12.01 11.06 24.86
C LEU A 277 -10.59 10.97 25.42
N SER A 278 -9.74 10.10 24.87
CA SER A 278 -8.32 9.99 25.25
C SER A 278 -7.47 11.16 24.73
N CYS A 279 -8.00 11.97 23.82
CA CYS A 279 -7.30 13.14 23.25
C CYS A 279 -7.73 14.46 23.87
N VAL A 280 -8.77 14.48 24.73
CA VAL A 280 -9.34 15.68 25.38
C VAL A 280 -8.97 15.69 26.85
#